data_400118275a234c5186eb2f1f8fb4f3b3
#
_entry.id   400118275a234c5186eb2f1f8fb4f3b3
#
_cell.length_a   1.000
_cell.length_b   1.000
_cell.length_c   1.000
_cell.angle_alpha   90.00
_cell.angle_beta   90.00
_cell.angle_gamma   90.00
#
_symmetry.space_group_name_H-M   'P 1'
#
loop_
_entity.id
_entity.type
_entity.pdbx_description
1 polymer ?
#
loop_
_entity_poly.entity_id
_entity_poly.type
_entity_poly.pdbx_seq_one_letter_code
_entity_poly.pdbx_strand_id
1 'polypeptide(L)'
;MAYAGTPRSSLSATAQTLRLQRVAGLIYGLAGASVMAVFWPLFGVFLSNAPRSTTPWLERSADVGLGVEDPVVAGAIDFALIAAFGLQHSLMARPAFKRRWRALLPPALERATYVHAANFVLLALIVLWQPIPIEVWRVDYPMLRDACWAAFALGWLILLAGALSFGIAELLGVSQVLDWYRQREPESLPLKTQWLYRWLRHPMYVGVLMAVWATPYMTLGHALLAVGLTIYVLIAKGYEERDLNRTYGSVYRTWRAAR
;
A
#
# COMPACT_ATOMS: atom_id res chain seq x y z
N MET A 1 -41.78 -4.15 45.57
CA MET A 1 -40.68 -3.57 44.77
C MET A 1 -40.82 -4.11 43.35
N ALA A 2 -41.27 -3.29 42.40
CA ALA A 2 -41.48 -3.68 41.02
C ALA A 2 -40.17 -3.53 40.25
N TYR A 3 -39.62 -4.62 39.72
CA TYR A 3 -38.53 -4.60 38.77
C TYR A 3 -39.01 -3.93 37.48
N ALA A 4 -38.56 -2.71 37.23
CA ALA A 4 -38.78 -2.04 35.95
C ALA A 4 -37.96 -2.76 34.88
N GLY A 5 -38.58 -3.64 34.12
CA GLY A 5 -37.96 -4.29 32.96
C GLY A 5 -37.61 -3.25 31.90
N THR A 6 -36.38 -3.24 31.45
CA THR A 6 -35.95 -2.44 30.30
C THR A 6 -36.87 -2.75 29.11
N PRO A 7 -37.41 -1.73 28.41
CA PRO A 7 -38.35 -1.95 27.33
C PRO A 7 -37.71 -2.71 26.18
N ARG A 8 -38.33 -3.85 25.76
CA ARG A 8 -37.84 -4.70 24.63
C ARG A 8 -37.57 -3.93 23.33
N SER A 9 -38.22 -2.77 23.15
CA SER A 9 -38.05 -1.89 22.01
C SER A 9 -36.65 -1.21 21.94
N SER A 10 -36.04 -0.89 23.09
CA SER A 10 -34.70 -0.27 23.12
C SER A 10 -33.60 -1.26 22.80
N LEU A 11 -33.73 -2.51 23.20
CA LEU A 11 -32.80 -3.59 22.90
C LEU A 11 -32.81 -3.95 21.39
N SER A 12 -33.97 -3.94 20.76
CA SER A 12 -34.12 -4.20 19.32
C SER A 12 -33.51 -3.07 18.47
N ALA A 13 -33.70 -1.81 18.85
CA ALA A 13 -33.15 -0.66 18.18
C ALA A 13 -31.61 -0.64 18.26
N THR A 14 -31.04 -0.95 19.43
CA THR A 14 -29.61 -1.05 19.63
C THR A 14 -28.97 -2.16 18.79
N ALA A 15 -29.59 -3.33 18.73
CA ALA A 15 -29.12 -4.47 17.92
C ALA A 15 -29.17 -4.14 16.42
N GLN A 16 -30.20 -3.43 15.96
CA GLN A 16 -30.32 -2.98 14.58
C GLN A 16 -29.25 -1.95 14.22
N THR A 17 -28.98 -0.98 15.09
CA THR A 17 -27.91 0.03 14.90
C THR A 17 -26.56 -0.63 14.78
N LEU A 18 -26.22 -1.58 15.65
CA LEU A 18 -24.96 -2.33 15.60
C LEU A 18 -24.82 -3.14 14.30
N ARG A 19 -25.91 -3.75 13.83
CA ARG A 19 -25.92 -4.47 12.55
C ARG A 19 -25.65 -3.53 11.37
N LEU A 20 -26.27 -2.36 11.34
CA LEU A 20 -26.03 -1.36 10.28
C LEU A 20 -24.60 -0.86 10.30
N GLN A 21 -24.02 -0.59 11.47
CA GLN A 21 -22.63 -0.19 11.59
C GLN A 21 -21.66 -1.26 11.03
N ARG A 22 -21.91 -2.54 11.30
CA ARG A 22 -21.09 -3.65 10.76
C ARG A 22 -21.21 -3.79 9.25
N VAL A 23 -22.41 -3.64 8.70
CA VAL A 23 -22.64 -3.64 7.25
C VAL A 23 -21.91 -2.46 6.59
N ALA A 24 -22.05 -1.26 7.15
CA ALA A 24 -21.34 -0.08 6.66
C ALA A 24 -19.81 -0.25 6.73
N GLY A 25 -19.31 -0.84 7.82
CA GLY A 25 -17.89 -1.16 7.97
C GLY A 25 -17.39 -2.18 6.95
N LEU A 26 -18.18 -3.19 6.63
CA LEU A 26 -17.84 -4.17 5.58
C LEU A 26 -17.77 -3.50 4.21
N ILE A 27 -18.78 -2.69 3.86
CA ILE A 27 -18.78 -1.93 2.60
C ILE A 27 -17.57 -0.99 2.52
N TYR A 28 -17.27 -0.28 3.60
CA TYR A 28 -16.11 0.59 3.70
C TYR A 28 -14.79 -0.18 3.47
N GLY A 29 -14.59 -1.31 4.11
CA GLY A 29 -13.38 -2.12 3.93
C GLY A 29 -13.24 -2.69 2.51
N LEU A 30 -14.35 -3.19 1.93
CA LEU A 30 -14.38 -3.69 0.55
C LEU A 30 -14.11 -2.57 -0.45
N ALA A 31 -14.67 -1.37 -0.25
CA ALA A 31 -14.42 -0.21 -1.12
C ALA A 31 -12.93 0.15 -1.13
N GLY A 32 -12.28 0.23 0.03
CA GLY A 32 -10.85 0.52 0.11
C GLY A 32 -9.99 -0.53 -0.59
N ALA A 33 -10.32 -1.81 -0.42
CA ALA A 33 -9.63 -2.91 -1.07
C ALA A 33 -9.82 -2.89 -2.59
N SER A 34 -11.02 -2.56 -3.09
CA SER A 34 -11.30 -2.44 -4.52
C SER A 34 -10.51 -1.31 -5.17
N VAL A 35 -10.43 -0.15 -4.52
CA VAL A 35 -9.62 0.97 -5.00
C VAL A 35 -8.14 0.58 -5.07
N MET A 36 -7.62 -0.11 -4.06
CA MET A 36 -6.23 -0.59 -4.06
C MET A 36 -5.99 -1.63 -5.17
N ALA A 37 -6.94 -2.49 -5.44
CA ALA A 37 -6.84 -3.48 -6.53
C ALA A 37 -6.77 -2.80 -7.92
N VAL A 38 -7.41 -1.65 -8.10
CA VAL A 38 -7.32 -0.83 -9.31
C VAL A 38 -6.02 -0.02 -9.34
N PHE A 39 -5.57 0.48 -8.18
CA PHE A 39 -4.36 1.29 -8.09
C PHE A 39 -3.11 0.56 -8.61
N TRP A 40 -2.90 -0.71 -8.26
CA TRP A 40 -1.67 -1.41 -8.63
C TRP A 40 -1.47 -1.56 -10.15
N PRO A 41 -2.47 -2.01 -10.94
CA PRO A 41 -2.35 -1.99 -12.40
C PRO A 41 -2.15 -0.58 -12.96
N LEU A 42 -2.87 0.42 -12.41
CA LEU A 42 -2.71 1.82 -12.80
C LEU A 42 -1.29 2.33 -12.55
N PHE A 43 -0.71 1.99 -11.42
CA PHE A 43 0.68 2.33 -11.10
C PHE A 43 1.67 1.63 -12.04
N GLY A 44 1.39 0.39 -12.44
CA GLY A 44 2.16 -0.31 -13.47
C GLY A 44 2.13 0.40 -14.81
N VAL A 45 0.95 0.84 -15.25
CA VAL A 45 0.78 1.65 -16.47
C VAL A 45 1.53 2.98 -16.35
N PHE A 46 1.42 3.67 -15.22
CA PHE A 46 2.11 4.93 -14.95
C PHE A 46 3.64 4.79 -15.04
N LEU A 47 4.21 3.70 -14.51
CA LEU A 47 5.65 3.43 -14.57
C LEU A 47 6.13 2.94 -15.95
N SER A 48 5.27 2.24 -16.70
CA SER A 48 5.65 1.65 -17.99
C SER A 48 5.65 2.63 -19.15
N ASN A 49 5.16 3.87 -18.95
CA ASN A 49 4.92 4.83 -20.01
C ASN A 49 4.03 4.29 -21.15
N ALA A 50 3.04 3.46 -20.81
CA ALA A 50 2.12 2.87 -21.77
C ALA A 50 1.51 3.95 -22.68
N PRO A 51 1.39 3.71 -24.01
CA PRO A 51 0.91 4.69 -24.94
C PRO A 51 -0.49 5.22 -24.58
N ARG A 52 -0.75 6.51 -24.84
CA ARG A 52 -2.09 7.12 -24.64
C ARG A 52 -3.21 6.40 -25.37
N SER A 53 -2.91 5.70 -26.45
CA SER A 53 -3.87 4.86 -27.18
C SER A 53 -4.43 3.72 -26.32
N THR A 54 -3.67 3.24 -25.33
CA THR A 54 -4.09 2.18 -24.39
C THR A 54 -4.64 2.73 -23.08
N THR A 55 -4.34 3.99 -22.75
CA THR A 55 -4.72 4.65 -21.49
C THR A 55 -5.15 6.10 -21.72
N PRO A 56 -6.21 6.35 -22.52
CA PRO A 56 -6.61 7.71 -22.93
C PRO A 56 -7.02 8.61 -21.76
N TRP A 57 -7.36 8.04 -20.61
CA TRP A 57 -7.72 8.73 -19.37
C TRP A 57 -6.53 9.05 -18.45
N LEU A 58 -5.33 8.52 -18.76
CA LEU A 58 -4.09 8.81 -18.04
C LEU A 58 -3.19 9.69 -18.91
N GLU A 59 -3.27 11.00 -18.70
CA GLU A 59 -2.51 11.98 -19.50
C GLU A 59 -1.03 12.04 -19.13
N ARG A 60 -0.65 11.47 -17.99
CA ARG A 60 0.71 11.52 -17.43
C ARG A 60 1.22 10.13 -17.10
N SER A 61 2.54 9.98 -17.22
CA SER A 61 3.28 8.84 -16.69
C SER A 61 4.42 9.36 -15.81
N ALA A 62 5.25 8.46 -15.29
CA ALA A 62 6.43 8.84 -14.52
C ALA A 62 7.42 9.69 -15.34
N ASP A 63 7.44 9.51 -16.66
CA ASP A 63 8.44 10.09 -17.56
C ASP A 63 7.88 11.15 -18.52
N VAL A 64 6.61 11.04 -18.91
CA VAL A 64 6.03 11.89 -19.96
C VAL A 64 4.62 12.36 -19.61
N GLY A 65 4.24 13.53 -20.15
CA GLY A 65 2.92 14.12 -19.98
C GLY A 65 2.99 15.63 -19.80
N LEU A 66 1.83 16.23 -19.56
CA LEU A 66 1.74 17.66 -19.25
C LEU A 66 2.17 17.89 -17.79
N GLY A 67 2.99 18.88 -17.56
CA GLY A 67 3.49 19.26 -16.24
C GLY A 67 3.91 20.73 -16.19
N VAL A 68 4.43 21.14 -15.05
CA VAL A 68 5.05 22.46 -14.88
C VAL A 68 6.33 22.48 -15.67
N GLU A 69 6.56 23.57 -16.44
CA GLU A 69 7.74 23.71 -17.30
C GLU A 69 9.06 23.82 -16.51
N ASP A 70 9.01 24.46 -15.32
CA ASP A 70 10.20 24.60 -14.47
C ASP A 70 10.50 23.27 -13.76
N PRO A 71 11.63 22.61 -14.05
CA PRO A 71 11.98 21.31 -13.48
C PRO A 71 12.23 21.35 -11.96
N VAL A 72 12.62 22.52 -11.41
CA VAL A 72 12.81 22.68 -9.96
C VAL A 72 11.47 22.70 -9.24
N VAL A 73 10.49 23.42 -9.79
CA VAL A 73 9.14 23.47 -9.25
C VAL A 73 8.46 22.10 -9.40
N ALA A 74 8.60 21.44 -10.56
CA ALA A 74 8.10 20.08 -10.78
C ALA A 74 8.71 19.11 -9.75
N GLY A 75 10.02 19.11 -9.58
CA GLY A 75 10.71 18.26 -8.60
C GLY A 75 10.31 18.53 -7.15
N ALA A 76 10.04 19.79 -6.79
CA ALA A 76 9.55 20.12 -5.46
C ALA A 76 8.13 19.57 -5.20
N ILE A 77 7.24 19.65 -6.19
CA ILE A 77 5.89 19.07 -6.12
C ILE A 77 5.99 17.54 -5.96
N ASP A 78 6.77 16.88 -6.81
CA ASP A 78 6.94 15.43 -6.82
C ASP A 78 7.57 14.92 -5.52
N PHE A 79 8.59 15.63 -5.03
CA PHE A 79 9.17 15.34 -3.71
C PHE A 79 8.14 15.46 -2.59
N ALA A 80 7.29 16.50 -2.61
CA ALA A 80 6.22 16.66 -1.63
C ALA A 80 5.19 15.53 -1.68
N LEU A 81 4.84 15.05 -2.87
CA LEU A 81 3.95 13.89 -3.07
C LEU A 81 4.54 12.60 -2.51
N ILE A 82 5.82 12.33 -2.81
CA ILE A 82 6.54 11.16 -2.27
C ILE A 82 6.64 11.26 -0.73
N ALA A 83 6.98 12.44 -0.22
CA ALA A 83 7.08 12.68 1.22
C ALA A 83 5.72 12.52 1.91
N ALA A 84 4.63 13.02 1.30
CA ALA A 84 3.27 12.85 1.81
C ALA A 84 2.89 11.38 1.93
N PHE A 85 3.20 10.57 0.89
CA PHE A 85 3.02 9.12 0.93
C PHE A 85 3.85 8.48 2.05
N GLY A 86 5.14 8.75 2.10
CA GLY A 86 6.04 8.17 3.12
C GLY A 86 5.62 8.52 4.55
N LEU A 87 5.23 9.78 4.79
CA LEU A 87 4.75 10.26 6.09
C LEU A 87 3.41 9.61 6.48
N GLN A 88 2.41 9.64 5.60
CA GLN A 88 1.10 9.04 5.86
C GLN A 88 1.26 7.55 6.18
N HIS A 89 1.94 6.82 5.30
CA HIS A 89 2.10 5.38 5.39
C HIS A 89 2.89 4.95 6.64
N SER A 90 3.98 5.67 6.96
CA SER A 90 4.77 5.40 8.15
C SER A 90 4.06 5.82 9.43
N LEU A 91 3.45 7.01 9.49
CA LEU A 91 2.85 7.58 10.69
C LEU A 91 1.66 6.75 11.16
N MET A 92 0.74 6.41 10.23
CA MET A 92 -0.45 5.63 10.55
C MET A 92 -0.12 4.17 10.94
N ALA A 93 1.03 3.66 10.53
CA ALA A 93 1.50 2.34 10.97
C ALA A 93 1.99 2.32 12.42
N ARG A 94 2.28 3.48 13.06
CA ARG A 94 2.87 3.55 14.40
C ARG A 94 1.88 3.17 15.52
N PRO A 95 2.32 2.43 16.54
CA PRO A 95 1.47 2.07 17.69
C PRO A 95 0.85 3.28 18.39
N ALA A 96 1.57 4.41 18.48
CA ALA A 96 1.07 5.64 19.08
C ALA A 96 -0.11 6.24 18.30
N PHE A 97 -0.04 6.23 16.95
CA PHE A 97 -1.13 6.69 16.09
C PHE A 97 -2.34 5.75 16.22
N LYS A 98 -2.11 4.44 16.14
CA LYS A 98 -3.16 3.41 16.27
C LYS A 98 -3.93 3.52 17.59
N ARG A 99 -3.24 3.76 18.72
CA ARG A 99 -3.90 3.98 20.02
C ARG A 99 -4.87 5.18 19.99
N ARG A 100 -4.46 6.32 19.40
CA ARG A 100 -5.32 7.51 19.26
C ARG A 100 -6.51 7.23 18.35
N TRP A 101 -6.25 6.50 17.26
CA TRP A 101 -7.26 6.18 16.24
C TRP A 101 -8.36 5.27 16.78
N ARG A 102 -8.00 4.29 17.62
CA ARG A 102 -8.94 3.39 18.29
C ARG A 102 -9.86 4.07 19.29
N ALA A 103 -9.54 5.27 19.73
CA ALA A 103 -10.43 6.08 20.55
C ALA A 103 -11.56 6.74 19.73
N LEU A 104 -11.39 6.83 18.40
CA LEU A 104 -12.31 7.51 17.47
C LEU A 104 -13.12 6.53 16.62
N LEU A 105 -12.55 5.37 16.29
CA LEU A 105 -13.14 4.38 15.38
C LEU A 105 -13.11 2.99 15.98
N PRO A 106 -14.09 2.13 15.62
CA PRO A 106 -14.03 0.72 15.93
C PRO A 106 -12.70 0.09 15.49
N PRO A 107 -12.08 -0.76 16.32
CA PRO A 107 -10.78 -1.37 16.01
C PRO A 107 -10.75 -2.11 14.67
N ALA A 108 -11.86 -2.70 14.26
CA ALA A 108 -12.02 -3.41 12.99
C ALA A 108 -11.83 -2.49 11.76
N LEU A 109 -12.08 -1.19 11.89
CA LEU A 109 -11.93 -0.21 10.81
C LEU A 109 -10.51 0.38 10.69
N GLU A 110 -9.64 0.14 11.68
CA GLU A 110 -8.29 0.72 11.73
C GLU A 110 -7.51 0.44 10.43
N ARG A 111 -7.46 -0.83 10.01
CA ARG A 111 -6.71 -1.25 8.82
C ARG A 111 -7.37 -0.76 7.53
N ALA A 112 -8.67 -0.84 7.42
CA ALA A 112 -9.40 -0.34 6.25
C ALA A 112 -9.21 1.18 6.07
N THR A 113 -9.24 1.96 7.15
CA THR A 113 -8.99 3.41 7.10
C THR A 113 -7.55 3.74 6.70
N TYR A 114 -6.58 2.96 7.18
CA TYR A 114 -5.21 3.06 6.72
C TYR A 114 -5.10 2.84 5.20
N VAL A 115 -5.80 1.84 4.66
CA VAL A 115 -5.83 1.54 3.21
C VAL A 115 -6.48 2.67 2.43
N HIS A 116 -7.58 3.25 2.91
CA HIS A 116 -8.20 4.43 2.27
C HIS A 116 -7.27 5.64 2.25
N ALA A 117 -6.58 5.93 3.35
CA ALA A 117 -5.62 7.01 3.40
C ALA A 117 -4.44 6.77 2.43
N ALA A 118 -3.93 5.54 2.36
CA ALA A 118 -2.89 5.17 1.41
C ALA A 118 -3.38 5.30 -0.04
N ASN A 119 -4.58 4.81 -0.36
CA ASN A 119 -5.20 4.98 -1.68
C ASN A 119 -5.27 6.45 -2.09
N PHE A 120 -5.74 7.31 -1.19
CA PHE A 120 -5.87 8.74 -1.45
C PHE A 120 -4.52 9.37 -1.83
N VAL A 121 -3.48 9.12 -1.03
CA VAL A 121 -2.15 9.73 -1.27
C VAL A 121 -1.47 9.12 -2.51
N LEU A 122 -1.63 7.82 -2.75
CA LEU A 122 -1.07 7.15 -3.91
C LEU A 122 -1.76 7.58 -5.22
N LEU A 123 -3.09 7.75 -5.20
CA LEU A 123 -3.82 8.28 -6.36
C LEU A 123 -3.46 9.75 -6.60
N ALA A 124 -3.35 10.55 -5.54
CA ALA A 124 -2.87 11.94 -5.65
C ALA A 124 -1.46 11.99 -6.26
N LEU A 125 -0.56 11.08 -5.88
CA LEU A 125 0.78 10.98 -6.46
C LEU A 125 0.69 10.76 -7.99
N ILE A 126 -0.11 9.82 -8.49
CA ILE A 126 -0.25 9.59 -9.93
C ILE A 126 -0.88 10.80 -10.64
N VAL A 127 -1.96 11.35 -10.08
CA VAL A 127 -2.75 12.40 -10.73
C VAL A 127 -2.03 13.75 -10.74
N LEU A 128 -1.30 14.08 -9.67
CA LEU A 128 -0.62 15.37 -9.50
C LEU A 128 0.86 15.33 -9.89
N TRP A 129 1.38 14.17 -10.29
CA TRP A 129 2.77 14.00 -10.71
C TRP A 129 3.16 14.99 -11.80
N GLN A 130 4.36 15.57 -11.70
CA GLN A 130 4.90 16.52 -12.67
C GLN A 130 6.06 15.85 -13.42
N PRO A 131 5.86 15.33 -14.64
CA PRO A 131 6.94 14.70 -15.39
C PRO A 131 8.11 15.67 -15.63
N ILE A 132 9.34 15.20 -15.35
CA ILE A 132 10.56 15.94 -15.62
C ILE A 132 11.32 15.18 -16.72
N PRO A 133 11.15 15.52 -18.01
CA PRO A 133 11.58 14.72 -19.15
C PRO A 133 13.09 14.86 -19.46
N ILE A 134 13.90 15.14 -18.46
CA ILE A 134 15.37 15.15 -18.59
C ILE A 134 15.83 13.70 -18.55
N GLU A 135 16.40 13.22 -19.66
CA GLU A 135 16.85 11.84 -19.80
C GLU A 135 18.02 11.52 -18.86
N VAL A 136 17.89 10.44 -18.08
CA VAL A 136 18.95 9.88 -17.23
C VAL A 136 19.60 8.70 -17.94
N TRP A 137 18.80 7.80 -18.53
CA TRP A 137 19.26 6.75 -19.43
C TRP A 137 18.19 6.32 -20.42
N ARG A 138 18.68 5.76 -21.54
CA ARG A 138 17.88 5.08 -22.56
C ARG A 138 18.59 3.79 -22.98
N VAL A 139 17.86 2.72 -23.02
CA VAL A 139 18.34 1.39 -23.47
C VAL A 139 17.76 1.12 -24.86
N ASP A 140 18.56 1.35 -25.90
CA ASP A 140 18.14 1.18 -27.29
C ASP A 140 18.39 -0.24 -27.81
N TYR A 141 19.36 -0.98 -27.21
CA TYR A 141 19.65 -2.33 -27.61
C TYR A 141 18.48 -3.27 -27.28
N PRO A 142 17.86 -3.94 -28.31
CA PRO A 142 16.58 -4.64 -28.13
C PRO A 142 16.60 -5.69 -27.02
N MET A 143 17.64 -6.53 -26.96
CA MET A 143 17.74 -7.59 -25.95
C MET A 143 17.82 -7.03 -24.51
N LEU A 144 18.53 -5.92 -24.30
CA LEU A 144 18.62 -5.27 -22.98
C LEU A 144 17.30 -4.57 -22.62
N ARG A 145 16.63 -3.97 -23.60
CA ARG A 145 15.31 -3.39 -23.41
C ARG A 145 14.29 -4.46 -22.99
N ASP A 146 14.30 -5.60 -23.65
CA ASP A 146 13.42 -6.72 -23.33
C ASP A 146 13.75 -7.31 -21.95
N ALA A 147 15.04 -7.36 -21.58
CA ALA A 147 15.47 -7.74 -20.24
C ALA A 147 14.96 -6.75 -19.15
N CYS A 148 14.96 -5.43 -19.42
CA CYS A 148 14.35 -4.46 -18.53
C CYS A 148 12.86 -4.73 -18.32
N TRP A 149 12.11 -4.97 -19.40
CA TRP A 149 10.68 -5.29 -19.29
C TRP A 149 10.42 -6.62 -18.60
N ALA A 150 11.25 -7.64 -18.82
CA ALA A 150 11.17 -8.90 -18.08
C ALA A 150 11.43 -8.69 -16.58
N ALA A 151 12.42 -7.88 -16.22
CA ALA A 151 12.69 -7.53 -14.83
C ALA A 151 11.54 -6.70 -14.21
N PHE A 152 10.96 -5.76 -14.95
CA PHE A 152 9.78 -5.02 -14.55
C PHE A 152 8.61 -5.96 -14.22
N ALA A 153 8.28 -6.86 -15.14
CA ALA A 153 7.21 -7.84 -14.94
C ALA A 153 7.50 -8.77 -13.75
N LEU A 154 8.75 -9.22 -13.60
CA LEU A 154 9.17 -10.03 -12.46
C LEU A 154 9.02 -9.27 -11.13
N GLY A 155 9.32 -7.97 -11.09
CA GLY A 155 9.07 -7.12 -9.93
C GLY A 155 7.60 -7.15 -9.50
N TRP A 156 6.67 -7.01 -10.46
CA TRP A 156 5.23 -7.09 -10.21
C TRP A 156 4.79 -8.47 -9.75
N LEU A 157 5.35 -9.54 -10.32
CA LEU A 157 5.06 -10.91 -9.89
C LEU A 157 5.54 -11.17 -8.45
N ILE A 158 6.73 -10.69 -8.08
CA ILE A 158 7.27 -10.80 -6.72
C ILE A 158 6.39 -10.00 -5.74
N LEU A 159 5.96 -8.80 -6.10
CA LEU A 159 5.06 -7.99 -5.29
C LEU A 159 3.74 -8.72 -5.02
N LEU A 160 3.10 -9.22 -6.09
CA LEU A 160 1.85 -9.97 -6.00
C LEU A 160 2.01 -11.26 -5.18
N ALA A 161 3.05 -12.04 -5.45
CA ALA A 161 3.33 -13.27 -4.71
C ALA A 161 3.60 -12.98 -3.22
N GLY A 162 4.27 -11.87 -2.90
CA GLY A 162 4.48 -11.40 -1.54
C GLY A 162 3.16 -11.04 -0.84
N ALA A 163 2.28 -10.30 -1.52
CA ALA A 163 0.96 -9.93 -1.02
C ALA A 163 0.04 -11.15 -0.82
N LEU A 164 0.05 -12.11 -1.76
CA LEU A 164 -0.66 -13.40 -1.63
C LEU A 164 -0.13 -14.24 -0.46
N SER A 165 1.19 -14.29 -0.29
CA SER A 165 1.83 -15.03 0.81
C SER A 165 1.53 -14.40 2.17
N PHE A 166 1.36 -13.09 2.23
CA PHE A 166 0.94 -12.39 3.45
C PHE A 166 -0.53 -12.63 3.77
N GLY A 167 -1.38 -12.67 2.75
CA GLY A 167 -2.84 -12.70 2.81
C GLY A 167 -3.43 -11.34 2.41
N ILE A 168 -3.91 -11.23 1.16
CA ILE A 168 -4.41 -9.95 0.61
C ILE A 168 -5.56 -9.38 1.44
N ALA A 169 -6.52 -10.21 1.86
CA ALA A 169 -7.65 -9.77 2.67
C ALA A 169 -7.21 -9.14 4.00
N GLU A 170 -6.16 -9.69 4.58
CA GLU A 170 -5.55 -9.24 5.82
C GLU A 170 -4.77 -7.94 5.62
N LEU A 171 -3.97 -7.89 4.55
CA LEU A 171 -3.19 -6.73 4.15
C LEU A 171 -4.09 -5.50 3.90
N LEU A 172 -5.24 -5.71 3.26
CA LEU A 172 -6.18 -4.66 2.88
C LEU A 172 -7.28 -4.36 3.92
N GLY A 173 -7.28 -5.03 5.07
CA GLY A 173 -8.24 -4.77 6.13
C GLY A 173 -9.61 -5.44 5.94
N VAL A 174 -9.76 -6.28 4.91
CA VAL A 174 -11.02 -6.99 4.62
C VAL A 174 -11.32 -8.07 5.66
N SER A 175 -10.29 -8.81 6.11
CA SER A 175 -10.45 -9.84 7.15
C SER A 175 -11.02 -9.24 8.44
N GLN A 176 -10.46 -8.09 8.89
CA GLN A 176 -10.86 -7.44 10.13
C GLN A 176 -12.32 -6.95 10.11
N VAL A 177 -12.77 -6.35 9.00
CA VAL A 177 -14.16 -5.90 8.86
C VAL A 177 -15.12 -7.07 8.67
N LEU A 178 -14.68 -8.15 8.03
CA LEU A 178 -15.47 -9.35 7.84
C LEU A 178 -15.67 -10.11 9.16
N ASP A 179 -14.64 -10.21 10.00
CA ASP A 179 -14.74 -10.81 11.32
C ASP A 179 -15.67 -10.00 12.23
N TRP A 180 -15.55 -8.66 12.18
CA TRP A 180 -16.47 -7.78 12.89
C TRP A 180 -17.92 -7.94 12.42
N TYR A 181 -18.14 -8.03 11.09
CA TYR A 181 -19.48 -8.29 10.54
C TYR A 181 -20.03 -9.64 11.01
N ARG A 182 -19.19 -10.69 11.02
CA ARG A 182 -19.53 -12.06 11.45
C ARG A 182 -19.53 -12.25 12.96
N GLN A 183 -19.19 -11.23 13.74
CA GLN A 183 -19.06 -11.27 15.20
C GLN A 183 -18.05 -12.31 15.69
N ARG A 184 -16.94 -12.44 14.95
CA ARG A 184 -15.82 -13.30 15.33
C ARG A 184 -14.76 -12.49 16.07
N GLU A 185 -14.12 -13.11 17.05
CA GLU A 185 -12.95 -12.52 17.70
C GLU A 185 -11.77 -12.46 16.71
N PRO A 186 -11.03 -11.33 16.65
CA PRO A 186 -9.85 -11.23 15.81
C PRO A 186 -8.77 -12.22 16.25
N GLU A 187 -8.31 -13.06 15.35
CA GLU A 187 -7.17 -13.93 15.62
C GLU A 187 -5.86 -13.15 15.58
N SER A 188 -4.92 -13.49 16.47
CA SER A 188 -3.56 -12.98 16.41
C SER A 188 -2.85 -13.55 15.18
N LEU A 189 -2.26 -12.66 14.37
CA LEU A 189 -1.57 -13.07 13.15
C LEU A 189 -0.25 -13.78 13.50
N PRO A 190 -0.04 -15.01 13.01
CA PRO A 190 1.24 -15.67 13.15
C PRO A 190 2.31 -14.97 12.30
N LEU A 191 3.59 -15.11 12.69
CA LEU A 191 4.69 -14.65 11.86
C LEU A 191 4.65 -15.36 10.49
N LYS A 192 4.60 -14.58 9.41
CA LYS A 192 4.58 -15.12 8.04
C LYS A 192 5.98 -15.57 7.65
N THR A 193 6.18 -16.87 7.57
CA THR A 193 7.48 -17.50 7.27
C THR A 193 7.44 -18.47 6.10
N GLN A 194 6.26 -18.65 5.49
CA GLN A 194 6.00 -19.61 4.41
C GLN A 194 6.09 -18.96 3.03
N TRP A 195 6.04 -19.78 1.98
CA TRP A 195 6.05 -19.36 0.58
C TRP A 195 7.24 -18.45 0.27
N LEU A 196 6.99 -17.29 -0.32
CA LEU A 196 8.05 -16.35 -0.70
C LEU A 196 8.82 -15.80 0.51
N TYR A 197 8.19 -15.66 1.69
CA TYR A 197 8.85 -15.29 2.94
C TYR A 197 9.86 -16.32 3.44
N ARG A 198 9.82 -17.55 2.88
CA ARG A 198 10.86 -18.54 3.13
C ARG A 198 12.20 -18.17 2.50
N TRP A 199 12.21 -17.36 1.44
CA TRP A 199 13.40 -16.99 0.70
C TRP A 199 13.76 -15.52 0.85
N LEU A 200 12.76 -14.65 0.89
CA LEU A 200 12.90 -13.20 0.99
C LEU A 200 12.17 -12.70 2.23
N ARG A 201 12.86 -11.92 3.08
CA ARG A 201 12.26 -11.34 4.29
C ARG A 201 11.21 -10.27 3.97
N HIS A 202 11.43 -9.52 2.91
CA HIS A 202 10.59 -8.39 2.50
C HIS A 202 10.27 -8.46 0.99
N PRO A 203 9.52 -9.50 0.53
CA PRO A 203 9.29 -9.72 -0.91
C PRO A 203 8.56 -8.57 -1.58
N MET A 204 7.59 -7.95 -0.91
CA MET A 204 6.86 -6.81 -1.47
C MET A 204 7.78 -5.60 -1.70
N TYR A 205 8.76 -5.35 -0.82
CA TYR A 205 9.73 -4.27 -1.03
C TYR A 205 10.67 -4.56 -2.21
N VAL A 206 11.14 -5.80 -2.32
CA VAL A 206 11.96 -6.22 -3.47
C VAL A 206 11.17 -6.05 -4.77
N GLY A 207 9.91 -6.49 -4.79
CA GLY A 207 9.06 -6.39 -5.97
C GLY A 207 8.83 -4.95 -6.43
N VAL A 208 8.44 -4.05 -5.52
CA VAL A 208 8.19 -2.65 -5.89
C VAL A 208 9.47 -1.93 -6.31
N LEU A 209 10.59 -2.15 -5.61
CA LEU A 209 11.87 -1.54 -6.00
C LEU A 209 12.33 -2.05 -7.38
N MET A 210 12.21 -3.33 -7.63
CA MET A 210 12.53 -3.90 -8.94
C MET A 210 11.66 -3.28 -10.03
N ALA A 211 10.36 -3.13 -9.81
CA ALA A 211 9.45 -2.52 -10.77
C ALA A 211 9.77 -1.04 -11.06
N VAL A 212 10.10 -0.24 -10.05
CA VAL A 212 10.37 1.19 -10.28
C VAL A 212 11.75 1.46 -10.91
N TRP A 213 12.71 0.55 -10.76
CA TRP A 213 14.04 0.70 -11.34
C TRP A 213 14.21 0.01 -12.69
N ALA A 214 13.44 -1.04 -12.98
CA ALA A 214 13.58 -1.86 -14.18
C ALA A 214 12.85 -1.24 -15.38
N THR A 215 13.29 -0.08 -15.83
CA THR A 215 12.77 0.59 -17.03
C THR A 215 13.86 0.79 -18.08
N PRO A 216 13.57 0.59 -19.38
CA PRO A 216 14.52 0.89 -20.44
C PRO A 216 14.66 2.38 -20.72
N TYR A 217 13.76 3.20 -20.21
CA TYR A 217 13.78 4.65 -20.33
C TYR A 217 13.56 5.28 -18.96
N MET A 218 14.50 6.05 -18.49
CA MET A 218 14.48 6.71 -17.18
C MET A 218 14.68 8.20 -17.37
N THR A 219 13.75 8.98 -16.88
CA THR A 219 13.88 10.43 -16.77
C THR A 219 14.24 10.85 -15.35
N LEU A 220 14.58 12.12 -15.15
CA LEU A 220 14.86 12.69 -13.85
C LEU A 220 13.64 12.59 -12.90
N GLY A 221 12.41 12.79 -13.43
CA GLY A 221 11.18 12.62 -12.65
C GLY A 221 11.04 11.18 -12.17
N HIS A 222 11.17 10.21 -13.06
CA HIS A 222 11.10 8.79 -12.70
C HIS A 222 12.24 8.39 -11.71
N ALA A 223 13.46 8.88 -11.94
CA ALA A 223 14.57 8.65 -11.01
C ALA A 223 14.28 9.23 -9.62
N LEU A 224 13.67 10.41 -9.52
CA LEU A 224 13.23 11.00 -8.26
C LEU A 224 12.24 10.08 -7.53
N LEU A 225 11.25 9.53 -8.25
CA LEU A 225 10.31 8.56 -7.71
C LEU A 225 11.02 7.29 -7.20
N ALA A 226 11.89 6.71 -8.03
CA ALA A 226 12.62 5.48 -7.71
C ALA A 226 13.53 5.65 -6.50
N VAL A 227 14.29 6.74 -6.44
CA VAL A 227 15.15 7.10 -5.29
C VAL A 227 14.30 7.36 -4.05
N GLY A 228 13.24 8.15 -4.16
CA GLY A 228 12.35 8.48 -3.05
C GLY A 228 11.69 7.23 -2.44
N LEU A 229 11.16 6.33 -3.28
CA LEU A 229 10.62 5.05 -2.83
C LEU A 229 11.69 4.14 -2.25
N THR A 230 12.91 4.15 -2.78
CA THR A 230 14.03 3.38 -2.20
C THR A 230 14.36 3.87 -0.79
N ILE A 231 14.52 5.17 -0.60
CA ILE A 231 14.77 5.77 0.72
C ILE A 231 13.62 5.43 1.68
N TYR A 232 12.37 5.59 1.22
CA TYR A 232 11.19 5.23 2.00
C TYR A 232 11.23 3.76 2.44
N VAL A 233 11.47 2.82 1.52
CA VAL A 233 11.52 1.38 1.80
C VAL A 233 12.62 1.05 2.81
N LEU A 234 13.80 1.64 2.69
CA LEU A 234 14.91 1.40 3.64
C LEU A 234 14.54 1.85 5.05
N ILE A 235 13.90 3.01 5.19
CA ILE A 235 13.39 3.53 6.46
C ILE A 235 12.27 2.64 7.01
N ALA A 236 11.27 2.32 6.18
CA ALA A 236 10.11 1.51 6.55
C ALA A 236 10.52 0.10 7.01
N LYS A 237 11.44 -0.55 6.28
CA LYS A 237 12.03 -1.84 6.67
C LYS A 237 12.66 -1.79 8.06
N GLY A 238 13.41 -0.73 8.38
CA GLY A 238 14.04 -0.59 9.69
C GLY A 238 13.02 -0.52 10.83
N TYR A 239 11.89 0.14 10.61
CA TYR A 239 10.79 0.17 11.57
C TYR A 239 10.06 -1.17 11.67
N GLU A 240 9.75 -1.79 10.53
CA GLU A 240 9.07 -3.09 10.48
C GLU A 240 9.88 -4.17 11.22
N GLU A 241 11.19 -4.25 10.99
CA GLU A 241 12.05 -5.21 11.70
C GLU A 241 12.08 -4.98 13.22
N ARG A 242 12.02 -3.72 13.68
CA ARG A 242 11.90 -3.41 15.12
C ARG A 242 10.56 -3.87 15.68
N ASP A 243 9.47 -3.63 14.95
CA ASP A 243 8.13 -4.02 15.38
C ASP A 243 7.97 -5.54 15.37
N LEU A 244 8.48 -6.26 14.35
CA LEU A 244 8.53 -7.72 14.31
C LEU A 244 9.33 -8.30 15.49
N ASN A 245 10.48 -7.71 15.81
CA ASN A 245 11.29 -8.16 16.95
C ASN A 245 10.57 -7.90 18.29
N ARG A 246 9.81 -6.83 18.43
CA ARG A 246 9.00 -6.56 19.64
C ARG A 246 7.83 -7.52 19.77
N THR A 247 7.17 -7.84 18.66
CA THR A 247 5.94 -8.66 18.64
C THR A 247 6.26 -10.15 18.80
N TYR A 248 7.26 -10.66 18.08
CA TYR A 248 7.56 -12.08 17.99
C TYR A 248 8.84 -12.51 18.73
N GLY A 249 9.64 -11.56 19.23
CA GLY A 249 10.79 -11.82 20.13
C GLY A 249 11.81 -12.83 19.58
N SER A 250 12.03 -13.90 20.33
CA SER A 250 13.00 -14.95 19.98
C SER A 250 12.62 -15.68 18.69
N VAL A 251 11.32 -15.90 18.42
CA VAL A 251 10.85 -16.59 17.20
C VAL A 251 11.31 -15.83 15.96
N TYR A 252 11.16 -14.51 15.97
CA TYR A 252 11.63 -13.67 14.84
C TYR A 252 13.16 -13.68 14.73
N ARG A 253 13.90 -13.57 15.85
CA ARG A 253 15.36 -13.57 15.84
C ARG A 253 15.93 -14.87 15.29
N THR A 254 15.40 -16.02 15.71
CA THR A 254 15.83 -17.34 15.21
C THR A 254 15.55 -17.47 13.71
N TRP A 255 14.35 -17.11 13.30
CA TRP A 255 13.98 -17.14 11.87
C TRP A 255 14.86 -16.20 11.03
N ARG A 256 15.17 -15.00 11.54
CA ARG A 256 16.04 -14.03 10.87
C ARG A 256 17.50 -14.51 10.77
N ALA A 257 18.03 -15.16 11.80
CA ALA A 257 19.41 -15.66 11.82
C ALA A 257 19.66 -16.82 10.83
N ALA A 258 18.60 -17.54 10.47
CA ALA A 258 18.66 -18.62 9.49
C ALA A 258 18.63 -18.13 8.02
N ARG A 259 18.66 -16.79 7.77
CA ARG A 259 18.54 -16.13 6.45
C ARG A 259 19.40 -14.90 6.35
#